data_60732874185c7f9b425a25a929e97448
#
_entry.id   60732874185c7f9b425a25a929e97448
#
_cell.length_a   1.000
_cell.length_b   1.000
_cell.length_c   1.000
_cell.angle_alpha   90.00
_cell.angle_beta   90.00
_cell.angle_gamma   90.00
#
_symmetry.space_group_name_H-M   'P 1'
#
loop_
_entity.id
_entity.type
_entity.pdbx_description
1 polymer ?
#
loop_
_entity_poly.entity_id
_entity_poly.type
_entity_poly.pdbx_seq_one_letter_code
_entity_poly.pdbx_strand_id
1 'polypeptide(L)'
;RACDITEKGFRRILNFVKPGVWEYEIEAELSHEFLKNRSKGFAYQPIIACGKNNNVLHYTQNNARCEAGDLILMDVAAEYGNYSSDMTRTIPVSGRFSNRQKEVYQAVMRVGNEATKMLIPGVLWKEYHTEVGKIMTSELLGLRLLNKVTVDNQDPKNPAYKKYFMHGTSHHLGLNTHDYGLLEEPMQANMVFTVEPGIYIPGEGFGIRLEDDVVIQETGEPINLMGNIPMEADHIEELMSK
;
A
#
# COMPACT_ATOMS: atom_id res chain seq x y z
N ARG A 1 16.67 -7.87 2.53
CA ARG A 1 16.97 -8.47 1.21
C ARG A 1 15.70 -8.84 0.45
N ALA A 2 14.64 -9.31 1.12
CA ALA A 2 13.35 -9.51 0.47
C ALA A 2 12.86 -8.19 -0.15
N CYS A 3 12.91 -7.08 0.62
CA CYS A 3 12.59 -5.72 0.14
C CYS A 3 13.45 -5.28 -1.05
N ASP A 4 14.76 -5.59 -1.06
CA ASP A 4 15.66 -5.26 -2.20
C ASP A 4 15.27 -6.02 -3.48
N ILE A 5 14.77 -7.24 -3.35
CA ILE A 5 14.28 -8.04 -4.47
C ILE A 5 12.95 -7.49 -4.97
N THR A 6 12.07 -7.11 -4.04
CA THR A 6 10.79 -6.45 -4.34
C THR A 6 11.01 -5.14 -5.09
N GLU A 7 11.99 -4.31 -4.66
CA GLU A 7 12.39 -3.08 -5.37
C GLU A 7 12.72 -3.36 -6.85
N LYS A 8 13.55 -4.38 -7.10
CA LYS A 8 13.96 -4.72 -8.47
C LYS A 8 12.77 -5.14 -9.32
N GLY A 9 11.86 -5.94 -8.74
CA GLY A 9 10.61 -6.32 -9.39
C GLY A 9 9.79 -5.09 -9.74
N PHE A 10 9.56 -4.20 -8.77
CA PHE A 10 8.78 -2.98 -9.01
C PHE A 10 9.40 -2.06 -10.07
N ARG A 11 10.72 -1.82 -10.02
CA ARG A 11 11.41 -1.02 -11.04
C ARG A 11 11.31 -1.63 -12.44
N ARG A 12 11.28 -2.97 -12.54
CA ARG A 12 11.02 -3.67 -13.80
C ARG A 12 9.61 -3.36 -14.31
N ILE A 13 8.61 -3.38 -13.43
CA ILE A 13 7.22 -3.09 -13.79
C ILE A 13 7.03 -1.65 -14.28
N LEU A 14 7.68 -0.66 -13.67
CA LEU A 14 7.63 0.73 -14.14
C LEU A 14 8.10 0.90 -15.61
N ASN A 15 8.98 0.01 -16.10
CA ASN A 15 9.42 0.00 -17.49
C ASN A 15 8.55 -0.87 -18.41
N PHE A 16 7.79 -1.79 -17.86
CA PHE A 16 6.99 -2.78 -18.60
C PHE A 16 5.56 -2.30 -18.89
N VAL A 17 4.93 -1.66 -17.88
CA VAL A 17 3.53 -1.28 -17.93
C VAL A 17 3.25 -0.25 -19.01
N LYS A 18 2.21 -0.53 -19.81
CA LYS A 18 1.64 0.36 -20.82
C LYS A 18 0.18 -0.03 -21.06
N PRO A 19 -0.64 0.83 -21.69
CA PRO A 19 -2.00 0.45 -22.06
C PRO A 19 -2.04 -0.83 -22.90
N GLY A 20 -2.95 -1.72 -22.51
CA GLY A 20 -3.15 -3.00 -23.20
C GLY A 20 -2.44 -4.20 -22.57
N VAL A 21 -1.57 -4.03 -21.56
CA VAL A 21 -1.00 -5.15 -20.81
C VAL A 21 -2.08 -5.86 -19.98
N TRP A 22 -1.87 -7.14 -19.72
CA TRP A 22 -2.73 -7.94 -18.86
C TRP A 22 -2.13 -8.05 -17.45
N GLU A 23 -2.98 -8.16 -16.43
CA GLU A 23 -2.55 -8.31 -15.04
C GLU A 23 -1.61 -9.51 -14.85
N TYR A 24 -1.89 -10.66 -15.48
CA TYR A 24 -1.02 -11.86 -15.43
C TYR A 24 0.33 -11.67 -16.12
N GLU A 25 0.45 -10.76 -17.10
CA GLU A 25 1.74 -10.44 -17.72
C GLU A 25 2.64 -9.68 -16.72
N ILE A 26 2.04 -8.79 -15.92
CA ILE A 26 2.74 -8.10 -14.83
C ILE A 26 3.21 -9.11 -13.77
N GLU A 27 2.36 -10.07 -13.41
CA GLU A 27 2.72 -11.17 -12.49
C GLU A 27 3.90 -11.99 -13.01
N ALA A 28 3.92 -12.31 -14.31
CA ALA A 28 5.01 -13.03 -14.94
C ALA A 28 6.34 -12.26 -14.89
N GLU A 29 6.31 -10.94 -15.13
CA GLU A 29 7.48 -10.07 -15.06
C GLU A 29 8.05 -9.96 -13.63
N LEU A 30 7.18 -9.86 -12.62
CA LEU A 30 7.56 -9.89 -11.20
C LEU A 30 8.19 -11.23 -10.83
N SER A 31 7.52 -12.35 -11.19
CA SER A 31 8.01 -13.71 -10.96
C SER A 31 9.40 -13.91 -11.55
N HIS A 32 9.61 -13.46 -12.80
CA HIS A 32 10.91 -13.52 -13.46
C HIS A 32 11.99 -12.80 -12.63
N GLU A 33 11.72 -11.56 -12.20
CA GLU A 33 12.71 -10.77 -11.47
C GLU A 33 12.99 -11.35 -10.08
N PHE A 34 11.97 -11.85 -9.38
CA PHE A 34 12.14 -12.49 -8.08
C PHE A 34 13.01 -13.76 -8.16
N LEU A 35 12.69 -14.67 -9.07
CA LEU A 35 13.47 -15.90 -9.28
C LEU A 35 14.90 -15.61 -9.71
N LYS A 36 15.12 -14.66 -10.62
CA LYS A 36 16.45 -14.22 -11.08
C LYS A 36 17.31 -13.73 -9.91
N ASN A 37 16.71 -13.14 -8.89
CA ASN A 37 17.39 -12.64 -7.70
C ASN A 37 17.41 -13.67 -6.52
N ARG A 38 17.13 -14.95 -6.79
CA ARG A 38 17.19 -16.08 -5.85
C ARG A 38 16.12 -16.06 -4.75
N SER A 39 15.02 -15.35 -4.95
CA SER A 39 13.80 -15.55 -4.19
C SER A 39 13.16 -16.88 -4.60
N LYS A 40 12.39 -17.50 -3.72
CA LYS A 40 11.54 -18.65 -4.09
C LYS A 40 10.29 -18.22 -4.87
N GLY A 41 10.00 -16.93 -4.90
CA GLY A 41 8.84 -16.32 -5.54
C GLY A 41 8.18 -15.26 -4.68
N PHE A 42 6.88 -15.12 -4.83
CA PHE A 42 6.09 -14.21 -4.02
C PHE A 42 6.02 -14.67 -2.55
N ALA A 43 6.01 -13.72 -1.62
CA ALA A 43 5.80 -13.97 -0.20
C ALA A 43 4.36 -14.43 0.10
N TYR A 44 3.42 -14.00 -0.73
CA TYR A 44 1.98 -14.31 -0.67
C TYR A 44 1.39 -14.31 -2.08
N GLN A 45 0.10 -14.66 -2.20
CA GLN A 45 -0.58 -14.61 -3.49
C GLN A 45 -0.67 -13.16 -3.99
N PRO A 46 -0.09 -12.84 -5.16
CA PRO A 46 -0.01 -11.48 -5.66
C PRO A 46 -1.40 -10.91 -5.99
N ILE A 47 -1.60 -9.66 -5.66
CA ILE A 47 -2.76 -8.86 -6.03
C ILE A 47 -2.29 -7.86 -7.09
N ILE A 48 -2.83 -7.97 -8.30
CA ILE A 48 -2.54 -7.06 -9.40
C ILE A 48 -3.88 -6.64 -9.98
N ALA A 49 -4.36 -5.50 -9.54
CA ALA A 49 -5.73 -5.06 -9.79
C ALA A 49 -5.74 -3.80 -10.67
N CYS A 50 -6.37 -3.89 -11.84
CA CYS A 50 -6.45 -2.80 -12.81
C CYS A 50 -7.82 -2.13 -12.79
N GLY A 51 -7.86 -0.82 -12.94
CA GLY A 51 -9.08 -0.03 -13.03
C GLY A 51 -10.00 -0.25 -11.83
N LYS A 52 -11.27 -0.59 -12.07
CA LYS A 52 -12.25 -0.80 -10.99
C LYS A 52 -11.92 -1.97 -10.06
N ASN A 53 -11.09 -2.92 -10.50
CA ASN A 53 -10.71 -4.09 -9.71
C ASN A 53 -9.89 -3.70 -8.48
N ASN A 54 -9.21 -2.55 -8.51
CA ASN A 54 -8.43 -2.06 -7.37
C ASN A 54 -9.29 -1.57 -6.17
N ASN A 55 -10.62 -1.64 -6.29
CA ASN A 55 -11.53 -1.50 -5.15
C ASN A 55 -11.82 -2.84 -4.44
N VAL A 56 -11.30 -3.96 -4.93
CA VAL A 56 -11.43 -5.29 -4.32
C VAL A 56 -10.15 -5.60 -3.56
N LEU A 57 -10.22 -5.61 -2.21
CA LEU A 57 -9.04 -5.65 -1.33
C LEU A 57 -8.12 -6.84 -1.60
N HIS A 58 -8.69 -8.03 -1.80
CA HIS A 58 -7.96 -9.27 -2.12
C HIS A 58 -8.32 -9.77 -3.52
N TYR A 59 -8.02 -8.94 -4.53
CA TYR A 59 -8.23 -9.30 -5.93
C TYR A 59 -7.07 -10.19 -6.41
N THR A 60 -7.32 -11.47 -6.57
CA THR A 60 -6.30 -12.48 -6.92
C THR A 60 -6.53 -13.16 -8.27
N GLN A 61 -7.50 -12.69 -9.04
CA GLN A 61 -7.79 -13.27 -10.37
C GLN A 61 -6.73 -12.89 -11.40
N ASN A 62 -6.16 -11.70 -11.31
CA ASN A 62 -5.07 -11.18 -12.14
C ASN A 62 -5.28 -11.46 -13.64
N ASN A 63 -6.50 -11.27 -14.16
CA ASN A 63 -6.85 -11.66 -15.53
C ASN A 63 -7.54 -10.56 -16.34
N ALA A 64 -7.54 -9.32 -15.86
CA ALA A 64 -8.08 -8.19 -16.60
C ALA A 64 -6.99 -7.53 -17.48
N ARG A 65 -7.45 -6.85 -18.52
CA ARG A 65 -6.63 -6.01 -19.37
C ARG A 65 -6.60 -4.59 -18.81
N CYS A 66 -5.42 -3.99 -18.76
CA CYS A 66 -5.21 -2.64 -18.24
C CYS A 66 -5.39 -1.61 -19.35
N GLU A 67 -6.34 -0.70 -19.19
CA GLU A 67 -6.67 0.28 -20.21
C GLU A 67 -6.04 1.65 -19.94
N ALA A 68 -5.96 2.49 -20.96
CA ALA A 68 -5.47 3.85 -20.81
C ALA A 68 -6.34 4.65 -19.83
N GLY A 69 -5.70 5.32 -18.86
CA GLY A 69 -6.39 6.09 -17.82
C GLY A 69 -6.67 5.30 -16.55
N ASP A 70 -6.53 3.97 -16.57
CA ASP A 70 -6.63 3.14 -15.38
C ASP A 70 -5.43 3.35 -14.43
N LEU A 71 -5.64 3.03 -13.17
CA LEU A 71 -4.59 2.75 -12.20
C LEU A 71 -4.41 1.24 -12.05
N ILE A 72 -3.19 0.80 -11.76
CA ILE A 72 -2.89 -0.55 -11.31
C ILE A 72 -2.47 -0.48 -9.85
N LEU A 73 -3.23 -1.12 -8.97
CA LEU A 73 -2.84 -1.38 -7.61
C LEU A 73 -2.15 -2.75 -7.59
N MET A 74 -0.91 -2.78 -7.15
CA MET A 74 -0.11 -3.99 -7.01
C MET A 74 0.26 -4.16 -5.55
N ASP A 75 -0.23 -5.22 -4.95
CA ASP A 75 0.14 -5.68 -3.63
C ASP A 75 0.92 -6.98 -3.83
N VAL A 76 2.24 -6.84 -3.86
CA VAL A 76 3.17 -7.84 -4.37
C VAL A 76 4.53 -7.69 -3.71
N ALA A 77 5.07 -8.78 -3.17
CA ALA A 77 6.42 -8.76 -2.62
C ALA A 77 7.10 -10.12 -2.69
N ALA A 78 8.43 -10.10 -2.60
CA ALA A 78 9.28 -11.27 -2.65
C ALA A 78 9.47 -11.90 -1.26
N GLU A 79 9.67 -13.20 -1.22
CA GLU A 79 10.20 -13.92 -0.08
C GLU A 79 11.73 -14.07 -0.24
N TYR A 80 12.49 -14.00 0.85
CA TYR A 80 13.90 -14.38 0.85
C TYR A 80 14.34 -14.99 2.18
N GLY A 81 14.86 -16.23 2.13
CA GLY A 81 15.31 -16.93 3.32
C GLY A 81 14.21 -17.25 4.31
N ASN A 82 13.01 -17.48 3.84
CA ASN A 82 11.75 -17.66 4.54
C ASN A 82 11.20 -16.39 5.24
N TYR A 83 11.82 -15.23 5.03
CA TYR A 83 11.26 -13.95 5.46
C TYR A 83 10.44 -13.32 4.36
N SER A 84 9.24 -12.88 4.71
CA SER A 84 8.36 -12.12 3.84
C SER A 84 8.80 -10.66 3.76
N SER A 85 8.53 -10.01 2.63
CA SER A 85 8.32 -8.58 2.53
C SER A 85 6.89 -8.32 2.08
N ASP A 86 6.38 -7.11 2.26
CA ASP A 86 5.02 -6.73 1.90
C ASP A 86 4.99 -5.33 1.32
N MET A 87 4.50 -5.18 0.11
CA MET A 87 4.53 -3.89 -0.59
C MET A 87 3.29 -3.68 -1.42
N THR A 88 2.63 -2.55 -1.22
CA THR A 88 1.64 -2.07 -2.18
C THR A 88 2.11 -0.78 -2.85
N ARG A 89 1.99 -0.73 -4.16
CA ARG A 89 2.12 0.48 -4.97
C ARG A 89 0.96 0.58 -5.95
N THR A 90 0.49 1.80 -6.16
CA THR A 90 -0.51 2.12 -7.18
C THR A 90 0.11 3.01 -8.24
N ILE A 91 0.09 2.59 -9.51
CA ILE A 91 0.71 3.32 -10.62
C ILE A 91 -0.28 3.57 -11.76
N PRO A 92 -0.09 4.63 -12.56
CA PRO A 92 -0.95 4.89 -13.72
C PRO A 92 -0.54 4.05 -14.93
N VAL A 93 -1.49 3.36 -15.57
CA VAL A 93 -1.25 2.53 -16.78
C VAL A 93 -0.61 3.35 -17.91
N SER A 94 -1.04 4.60 -18.06
CA SER A 94 -0.57 5.51 -19.11
C SER A 94 0.68 6.31 -18.71
N GLY A 95 1.33 5.99 -17.59
CA GLY A 95 2.51 6.69 -17.09
C GLY A 95 2.25 8.07 -16.48
N ARG A 96 0.98 8.51 -16.39
CA ARG A 96 0.58 9.76 -15.75
C ARG A 96 -0.73 9.63 -15.01
N PHE A 97 -0.79 10.14 -13.79
CA PHE A 97 -2.00 10.27 -13.01
C PHE A 97 -2.88 11.39 -13.55
N SER A 98 -4.20 11.24 -13.51
CA SER A 98 -5.10 12.38 -13.60
C SER A 98 -4.99 13.26 -12.34
N ASN A 99 -5.45 14.52 -12.41
CA ASN A 99 -5.41 15.39 -11.23
C ASN A 99 -6.14 14.76 -10.03
N ARG A 100 -7.29 14.13 -10.27
CA ARG A 100 -8.07 13.49 -9.21
C ARG A 100 -7.37 12.29 -8.61
N GLN A 101 -6.77 11.44 -9.43
CA GLN A 101 -5.98 10.30 -8.97
C GLN A 101 -4.80 10.77 -8.13
N LYS A 102 -4.11 11.84 -8.55
CA LYS A 102 -2.96 12.41 -7.83
C LYS A 102 -3.35 13.04 -6.49
N GLU A 103 -4.50 13.73 -6.42
CA GLU A 103 -5.04 14.26 -5.16
C GLU A 103 -5.28 13.14 -4.15
N VAL A 104 -5.92 12.04 -4.56
CA VAL A 104 -6.19 10.88 -3.70
C VAL A 104 -4.88 10.17 -3.32
N TYR A 105 -3.97 10.00 -4.28
CA TYR A 105 -2.65 9.40 -4.04
C TYR A 105 -1.86 10.12 -2.96
N GLN A 106 -1.79 11.46 -3.07
CA GLN A 106 -1.10 12.29 -2.10
C GLN A 106 -1.76 12.26 -0.72
N ALA A 107 -3.09 12.12 -0.65
CA ALA A 107 -3.80 11.95 0.61
C ALA A 107 -3.43 10.63 1.30
N VAL A 108 -3.43 9.51 0.56
CA VAL A 108 -2.99 8.21 1.07
C VAL A 108 -1.55 8.28 1.57
N MET A 109 -0.66 8.90 0.79
CA MET A 109 0.76 9.05 1.16
C MET A 109 0.94 9.86 2.45
N ARG A 110 0.18 10.96 2.63
CA ARG A 110 0.22 11.73 3.90
C ARG A 110 -0.24 10.90 5.08
N VAL A 111 -1.31 10.12 4.93
CA VAL A 111 -1.75 9.19 6.00
C VAL A 111 -0.65 8.19 6.33
N GLY A 112 0.01 7.58 5.33
CA GLY A 112 1.10 6.63 5.53
C GLY A 112 2.30 7.25 6.25
N ASN A 113 2.70 8.44 5.84
CA ASN A 113 3.81 9.18 6.47
C ASN A 113 3.52 9.49 7.95
N GLU A 114 2.32 9.92 8.29
CA GLU A 114 1.95 10.19 9.68
C GLU A 114 1.78 8.88 10.48
N ALA A 115 1.21 7.84 9.87
CA ALA A 115 1.09 6.53 10.50
C ALA A 115 2.48 5.94 10.84
N THR A 116 3.44 6.04 9.93
CA THR A 116 4.82 5.57 10.15
C THR A 116 5.45 6.23 11.38
N LYS A 117 5.33 7.55 11.53
CA LYS A 117 5.89 8.29 12.67
C LYS A 117 5.34 7.84 14.03
N MET A 118 4.16 7.26 14.06
CA MET A 118 3.51 6.78 15.29
C MET A 118 3.97 5.38 15.72
N LEU A 119 4.73 4.65 14.87
CA LEU A 119 5.27 3.34 15.21
C LEU A 119 6.52 3.47 16.09
N ILE A 120 6.29 3.75 17.38
CA ILE A 120 7.32 3.95 18.38
C ILE A 120 7.06 3.05 19.62
N PRO A 121 8.09 2.70 20.40
CA PRO A 121 7.91 1.90 21.61
C PRO A 121 6.90 2.51 22.57
N GLY A 122 6.06 1.67 23.16
CA GLY A 122 5.08 2.06 24.16
C GLY A 122 3.69 2.41 23.60
N VAL A 123 3.53 2.59 22.31
CA VAL A 123 2.23 2.84 21.68
C VAL A 123 1.39 1.57 21.67
N LEU A 124 0.11 1.69 22.00
CA LEU A 124 -0.85 0.60 21.91
C LEU A 124 -1.45 0.53 20.52
N TRP A 125 -1.63 -0.67 19.99
CA TRP A 125 -2.22 -0.93 18.68
C TRP A 125 -3.56 -0.21 18.46
N LYS A 126 -4.42 -0.27 19.46
CA LYS A 126 -5.74 0.38 19.41
C LYS A 126 -5.65 1.91 19.33
N GLU A 127 -4.70 2.51 20.05
CA GLU A 127 -4.47 3.96 20.01
C GLU A 127 -3.95 4.38 18.63
N TYR A 128 -2.96 3.64 18.12
CA TYR A 128 -2.42 3.83 16.78
C TYR A 128 -3.54 3.84 15.71
N HIS A 129 -4.38 2.80 15.66
CA HIS A 129 -5.47 2.74 14.68
C HIS A 129 -6.50 3.86 14.86
N THR A 130 -6.75 4.28 16.10
CA THR A 130 -7.67 5.38 16.37
C THR A 130 -7.13 6.70 15.80
N GLU A 131 -5.85 6.97 16.00
CA GLU A 131 -5.22 8.20 15.47
C GLU A 131 -5.14 8.18 13.94
N VAL A 132 -4.75 7.06 13.33
CA VAL A 132 -4.77 6.93 11.86
C VAL A 132 -6.18 7.18 11.31
N GLY A 133 -7.22 6.68 11.97
CA GLY A 133 -8.60 6.92 11.59
C GLY A 133 -9.00 8.41 11.62
N LYS A 134 -8.47 9.20 12.56
CA LYS A 134 -8.68 10.65 12.61
C LYS A 134 -7.98 11.37 11.45
N ILE A 135 -6.73 10.98 11.16
CA ILE A 135 -5.96 11.54 10.03
C ILE A 135 -6.67 11.22 8.73
N MET A 136 -7.06 9.96 8.53
CA MET A 136 -7.83 9.52 7.35
C MET A 136 -9.14 10.31 7.20
N THR A 137 -9.86 10.55 8.30
CA THR A 137 -11.10 11.36 8.28
C THR A 137 -10.81 12.78 7.77
N SER A 138 -9.71 13.40 8.22
CA SER A 138 -9.30 14.74 7.77
C SER A 138 -8.99 14.77 6.28
N GLU A 139 -8.26 13.77 5.76
CA GLU A 139 -7.96 13.67 4.33
C GLU A 139 -9.23 13.45 3.49
N LEU A 140 -10.14 12.59 3.94
CA LEU A 140 -11.41 12.34 3.24
C LEU A 140 -12.33 13.57 3.21
N LEU A 141 -12.29 14.43 4.25
CA LEU A 141 -12.96 15.73 4.23
C LEU A 141 -12.32 16.66 3.19
N GLY A 142 -10.99 16.73 3.15
CA GLY A 142 -10.23 17.51 2.15
C GLY A 142 -10.54 17.08 0.71
N LEU A 143 -10.63 15.78 0.48
CA LEU A 143 -11.00 15.18 -0.81
C LEU A 143 -12.49 15.31 -1.17
N ARG A 144 -13.34 15.84 -0.28
CA ARG A 144 -14.82 15.96 -0.41
C ARG A 144 -15.52 14.61 -0.54
N LEU A 145 -14.88 13.54 -0.05
CA LEU A 145 -15.48 12.20 0.04
C LEU A 145 -16.36 12.06 1.28
N LEU A 146 -16.05 12.81 2.34
CA LEU A 146 -16.89 12.99 3.52
C LEU A 146 -17.27 14.47 3.66
N ASN A 147 -18.31 14.73 4.42
CA ASN A 147 -18.68 16.08 4.84
C ASN A 147 -18.75 16.15 6.37
N LYS A 148 -18.64 17.37 6.91
CA LYS A 148 -18.61 17.61 8.35
C LYS A 148 -19.87 17.09 9.06
N VAL A 149 -21.03 17.22 8.47
CA VAL A 149 -22.30 16.75 9.07
C VAL A 149 -22.28 15.23 9.26
N THR A 150 -21.78 14.47 8.27
CA THR A 150 -21.62 13.01 8.39
C THR A 150 -20.65 12.65 9.50
N VAL A 151 -19.53 13.35 9.62
CA VAL A 151 -18.51 13.09 10.64
C VAL A 151 -19.03 13.47 12.04
N ASP A 152 -19.71 14.59 12.21
CA ASP A 152 -20.24 15.05 13.50
C ASP A 152 -21.35 14.12 14.03
N ASN A 153 -22.06 13.41 13.14
CA ASN A 153 -23.16 12.50 13.48
C ASN A 153 -22.82 11.01 13.32
N GLN A 154 -21.54 10.66 13.14
CA GLN A 154 -21.12 9.27 12.93
C GLN A 154 -21.28 8.41 14.20
N ASP A 155 -21.49 7.10 14.01
CA ASP A 155 -21.39 6.12 15.07
C ASP A 155 -19.90 5.94 15.48
N PRO A 156 -19.52 6.19 16.72
CA PRO A 156 -18.14 5.97 17.19
C PRO A 156 -17.62 4.53 16.99
N LYS A 157 -18.52 3.54 16.95
CA LYS A 157 -18.16 2.12 16.70
C LYS A 157 -17.96 1.82 15.22
N ASN A 158 -18.54 2.64 14.34
CA ASN A 158 -18.41 2.53 12.89
C ASN A 158 -18.15 3.90 12.26
N PRO A 159 -16.93 4.45 12.43
CA PRO A 159 -16.60 5.79 11.96
C PRO A 159 -16.71 5.91 10.44
N ALA A 160 -17.10 7.09 9.98
CA ALA A 160 -17.46 7.37 8.59
C ALA A 160 -16.32 7.10 7.59
N TYR A 161 -15.06 7.21 8.02
CA TYR A 161 -13.90 6.94 7.16
C TYR A 161 -13.87 5.49 6.66
N LYS A 162 -14.42 4.53 7.42
CA LYS A 162 -14.47 3.11 7.04
C LYS A 162 -15.22 2.83 5.74
N LYS A 163 -16.02 3.79 5.27
CA LYS A 163 -16.64 3.70 3.95
C LYS A 163 -15.60 3.68 2.81
N TYR A 164 -14.46 4.31 3.01
CA TYR A 164 -13.40 4.47 2.01
C TYR A 164 -12.08 3.81 2.43
N PHE A 165 -11.90 3.55 3.71
CA PHE A 165 -10.76 2.84 4.28
C PHE A 165 -11.26 1.83 5.31
N MET A 166 -11.52 0.61 4.86
CA MET A 166 -12.27 -0.41 5.61
C MET A 166 -11.38 -1.49 6.25
N HIS A 167 -10.08 -1.48 5.99
CA HIS A 167 -9.12 -2.44 6.56
C HIS A 167 -8.21 -1.81 7.62
N GLY A 168 -7.31 -2.61 8.22
CA GLY A 168 -6.29 -2.14 9.14
C GLY A 168 -5.22 -1.32 8.45
N THR A 169 -4.48 -0.53 9.23
CA THR A 169 -3.36 0.26 8.69
C THR A 169 -2.07 -0.54 8.67
N SER A 170 -1.95 -1.58 9.50
CA SER A 170 -0.70 -2.30 9.74
C SER A 170 -0.96 -3.69 10.28
N HIS A 171 0.00 -4.58 10.11
CA HIS A 171 0.09 -5.88 10.76
C HIS A 171 1.54 -6.25 11.02
N HIS A 172 1.79 -7.24 11.88
CA HIS A 172 3.12 -7.81 12.06
C HIS A 172 3.59 -8.50 10.79
N LEU A 173 4.88 -8.38 10.49
CA LEU A 173 5.53 -9.01 9.35
C LEU A 173 6.79 -9.74 9.81
N GLY A 174 7.03 -10.94 9.26
CA GLY A 174 8.21 -11.73 9.60
C GLY A 174 8.38 -12.97 8.73
N LEU A 175 8.29 -14.15 9.34
CA LEU A 175 8.30 -15.42 8.61
C LEU A 175 6.98 -15.65 7.85
N ASN A 176 5.89 -15.10 8.38
CA ASN A 176 4.61 -15.02 7.67
C ASN A 176 4.34 -13.57 7.29
N THR A 177 3.63 -13.37 6.19
CA THR A 177 3.17 -12.03 5.79
C THR A 177 2.28 -11.41 6.86
N HIS A 178 1.24 -12.13 7.31
CA HIS A 178 0.51 -11.78 8.53
C HIS A 178 1.12 -12.58 9.69
N ASP A 179 2.15 -12.04 10.32
CA ASP A 179 2.86 -12.74 11.38
C ASP A 179 2.23 -12.53 12.75
N TYR A 180 2.66 -13.34 13.70
CA TYR A 180 2.10 -13.34 15.06
C TYR A 180 2.58 -12.14 15.85
N GLY A 181 1.68 -11.58 16.65
CA GLY A 181 1.97 -10.52 17.60
C GLY A 181 0.85 -10.35 18.60
N LEU A 182 1.19 -9.80 19.77
CA LEU A 182 0.25 -9.53 20.86
C LEU A 182 -0.29 -8.10 20.71
N LEU A 183 -1.44 -7.95 20.05
CA LEU A 183 -2.04 -6.64 19.74
C LEU A 183 -2.50 -5.85 20.98
N GLU A 184 -2.60 -6.51 22.13
CA GLU A 184 -2.96 -5.88 23.42
C GLU A 184 -1.73 -5.36 24.19
N GLU A 185 -0.52 -5.74 23.76
CA GLU A 185 0.72 -5.27 24.36
C GLU A 185 1.24 -4.03 23.64
N PRO A 186 1.98 -3.14 24.35
CA PRO A 186 2.62 -2.00 23.71
C PRO A 186 3.64 -2.44 22.66
N MET A 187 3.72 -1.67 21.58
CA MET A 187 4.75 -1.85 20.55
C MET A 187 6.14 -1.76 21.17
N GLN A 188 7.08 -2.56 20.66
CA GLN A 188 8.44 -2.64 21.16
C GLN A 188 9.43 -2.42 20.03
N ALA A 189 10.65 -1.99 20.39
CA ALA A 189 11.76 -1.90 19.45
C ALA A 189 12.04 -3.24 18.77
N ASN A 190 12.45 -3.20 17.52
CA ASN A 190 12.72 -4.32 16.62
C ASN A 190 11.47 -5.09 16.14
N MET A 191 10.27 -4.68 16.52
CA MET A 191 9.06 -5.16 15.83
C MET A 191 9.02 -4.62 14.40
N VAL A 192 8.57 -5.46 13.48
CA VAL A 192 8.37 -5.11 12.06
C VAL A 192 6.89 -5.09 11.77
N PHE A 193 6.43 -4.01 11.14
CA PHE A 193 5.04 -3.80 10.74
C PHE A 193 4.96 -3.34 9.30
N THR A 194 3.84 -3.66 8.64
CA THR A 194 3.42 -2.94 7.44
C THR A 194 2.82 -1.59 7.80
N VAL A 195 2.83 -0.64 6.86
CA VAL A 195 2.04 0.60 6.93
C VAL A 195 1.33 0.75 5.59
N GLU A 196 0.04 0.43 5.54
CA GLU A 196 -0.71 0.17 4.30
C GLU A 196 -2.02 0.97 4.17
N PRO A 197 -2.06 2.29 4.41
CA PRO A 197 -3.30 3.03 4.23
C PRO A 197 -3.79 2.97 2.78
N GLY A 198 -5.13 2.96 2.62
CA GLY A 198 -5.75 3.00 1.32
C GLY A 198 -7.03 3.82 1.30
N ILE A 199 -7.38 4.36 0.14
CA ILE A 199 -8.65 5.03 -0.14
C ILE A 199 -9.27 4.39 -1.38
N TYR A 200 -10.46 3.82 -1.22
CA TYR A 200 -11.17 3.09 -2.26
C TYR A 200 -12.46 3.83 -2.62
N ILE A 201 -12.61 4.19 -3.90
CA ILE A 201 -13.72 5.04 -4.38
C ILE A 201 -14.46 4.32 -5.53
N PRO A 202 -15.31 3.32 -5.21
CA PRO A 202 -16.01 2.57 -6.26
C PRO A 202 -16.83 3.46 -7.21
N GLY A 203 -17.37 4.57 -6.69
CA GLY A 203 -18.11 5.55 -7.50
C GLY A 203 -17.27 6.33 -8.52
N GLU A 204 -15.94 6.42 -8.30
CA GLU A 204 -14.98 7.01 -9.24
C GLU A 204 -14.21 5.93 -10.02
N GLY A 205 -14.43 4.64 -9.72
CA GLY A 205 -13.88 3.50 -10.44
C GLY A 205 -12.41 3.19 -10.14
N PHE A 206 -11.85 3.71 -9.04
CA PHE A 206 -10.47 3.41 -8.63
C PHE A 206 -10.30 3.40 -7.10
N GLY A 207 -9.24 2.74 -6.64
CA GLY A 207 -8.73 2.76 -5.28
C GLY A 207 -7.21 2.92 -5.30
N ILE A 208 -6.65 3.41 -4.23
CA ILE A 208 -5.21 3.59 -4.04
C ILE A 208 -4.83 3.04 -2.68
N ARG A 209 -3.85 2.13 -2.65
CA ARG A 209 -3.14 1.69 -1.45
C ARG A 209 -1.65 1.90 -1.65
N LEU A 210 -0.97 2.35 -0.60
CA LEU A 210 0.48 2.51 -0.55
C LEU A 210 0.96 1.84 0.73
N GLU A 211 1.99 1.03 0.63
CA GLU A 211 2.46 0.19 1.73
C GLU A 211 3.96 0.01 1.72
N ASP A 212 4.55 0.13 2.90
CA ASP A 212 5.94 -0.17 3.17
C ASP A 212 6.10 -1.00 4.44
N ASP A 213 7.20 -1.75 4.52
CA ASP A 213 7.66 -2.44 5.73
C ASP A 213 8.48 -1.49 6.59
N VAL A 214 8.17 -1.44 7.88
CA VAL A 214 8.77 -0.51 8.84
C VAL A 214 9.26 -1.24 10.08
N VAL A 215 10.46 -0.90 10.57
CA VAL A 215 11.04 -1.41 11.84
C VAL A 215 10.98 -0.34 12.90
N ILE A 216 10.38 -0.66 14.03
CA ILE A 216 10.38 0.21 15.21
C ILE A 216 11.81 0.28 15.79
N GLN A 217 12.29 1.51 16.01
CA GLN A 217 13.59 1.75 16.63
C GLN A 217 13.48 1.89 18.15
N GLU A 218 14.54 1.62 18.88
CA GLU A 218 14.61 1.85 20.32
C GLU A 218 14.45 3.35 20.64
N THR A 219 15.04 4.19 19.82
CA THR A 219 14.95 5.65 19.88
C THR A 219 14.96 6.22 18.46
N GLY A 220 14.32 7.38 18.27
CA GLY A 220 14.26 8.06 16.99
C GLY A 220 13.09 7.59 16.10
N GLU A 221 13.17 7.92 14.82
CA GLU A 221 12.14 7.56 13.85
C GLU A 221 12.24 6.08 13.43
N PRO A 222 11.13 5.43 13.10
CA PRO A 222 11.13 4.08 12.53
C PRO A 222 11.95 4.01 11.23
N ILE A 223 12.55 2.86 10.97
CA ILE A 223 13.27 2.63 9.71
C ILE A 223 12.30 2.06 8.68
N ASN A 224 12.13 2.75 7.57
CA ASN A 224 11.45 2.22 6.40
C ASN A 224 12.41 1.29 5.62
N LEU A 225 12.11 -0.01 5.57
CA LEU A 225 12.90 -1.01 4.87
C LEU A 225 12.76 -0.93 3.34
N MET A 226 11.76 -0.20 2.87
CA MET A 226 11.42 -0.01 1.46
C MET A 226 11.66 1.41 0.96
N GLY A 227 12.35 2.25 1.73
CA GLY A 227 12.59 3.65 1.41
C GLY A 227 13.30 3.92 0.06
N ASN A 228 13.92 2.90 -0.54
CA ASN A 228 14.49 2.98 -1.89
C ASN A 228 13.48 2.71 -3.02
N ILE A 229 12.31 2.15 -2.70
CA ILE A 229 11.26 1.84 -3.68
C ILE A 229 10.52 3.13 -4.02
N PRO A 230 10.42 3.52 -5.30
CA PRO A 230 9.71 4.73 -5.69
C PRO A 230 8.29 4.78 -5.13
N MET A 231 7.94 5.90 -4.49
CA MET A 231 6.61 6.13 -3.94
C MET A 231 6.04 7.49 -4.36
N GLU A 232 6.88 8.51 -4.51
CA GLU A 232 6.41 9.84 -4.90
C GLU A 232 5.77 9.82 -6.30
N ALA A 233 4.55 10.37 -6.44
CA ALA A 233 3.79 10.33 -7.69
C ALA A 233 4.57 10.93 -8.87
N ASP A 234 5.24 12.08 -8.66
CA ASP A 234 6.03 12.74 -9.70
C ASP A 234 7.23 11.91 -10.13
N HIS A 235 7.90 11.23 -9.18
CA HIS A 235 9.02 10.34 -9.46
C HIS A 235 8.57 9.08 -10.22
N ILE A 236 7.40 8.51 -9.89
CA ILE A 236 6.81 7.39 -10.64
C ILE A 236 6.52 7.84 -12.09
N GLU A 237 5.88 9.00 -12.28
CA GLU A 237 5.61 9.56 -13.62
C GLU A 237 6.90 9.78 -14.42
N GLU A 238 7.97 10.27 -13.78
CA GLU A 238 9.29 10.43 -14.41
C GLU A 238 9.88 9.09 -14.86
N LEU A 239 9.86 8.08 -13.99
CA LEU A 239 10.39 6.75 -14.28
C LEU A 239 9.61 6.03 -15.40
N MET A 240 8.31 6.30 -15.53
CA MET A 240 7.45 5.73 -16.58
C MET A 240 7.46 6.52 -17.88
N SER A 241 8.02 7.72 -17.91
CA SER A 241 8.01 8.64 -19.09
C SER A 241 9.07 8.35 -20.14
N LYS A 242 9.53 7.11 -20.26
CA LYS A 242 10.58 6.70 -21.22
C LYS A 242 10.05 6.40 -22.61
#